data_1569dcc6ed2f0581992f55ee69c81e3d
#
_entry.id   1569dcc6ed2f0581992f55ee69c81e3d
#
_cell.length_a   1.000
_cell.length_b   1.000
_cell.length_c   1.000
_cell.angle_alpha   90.00
_cell.angle_beta   90.00
_cell.angle_gamma   90.00
#
_symmetry.space_group_name_H-M   'P 1'
#
loop_
_entity.id
_entity.type
_entity.pdbx_description
1 polymer ?
#
loop_
_entity_poly.entity_id
_entity_poly.type
_entity_poly.pdbx_seq_one_letter_code
_entity_poly.pdbx_strand_id
1 'polypeptide(L)'
;EVDAYAIKRIGIPSIILMENAALAALKHIDLVNNIKYTVLVGPGNNGADGLAMTRHLLNYGHHVDVIILGGLSESNPEYMTYYRILERLGVDLTILKEDSTLEDMEKAKLLMKRSDLIIDGIFGTGLNSPVRGIFEYAIDMANNSDVRIFSIDIPSGIDSTTGKVLGTSVNADTVVTFQFMKEGLYKNRDLLGEIFVEPISIPKLAIDKVLK
;
A
#
# COMPACT_ATOMS: atom_id res chain seq x y z
N GLU A 1 -11.35 -13.15 -3.70
CA GLU A 1 -11.83 -14.54 -4.00
C GLU A 1 -10.98 -15.18 -5.11
N VAL A 2 -10.72 -14.47 -6.22
CA VAL A 2 -9.94 -14.98 -7.36
C VAL A 2 -8.48 -15.26 -6.95
N ASP A 3 -7.87 -14.36 -6.16
CA ASP A 3 -6.53 -14.53 -5.60
C ASP A 3 -6.46 -15.78 -4.70
N ALA A 4 -7.46 -15.94 -3.83
CA ALA A 4 -7.55 -17.11 -2.95
C ALA A 4 -7.67 -18.43 -3.74
N TYR A 5 -8.37 -18.42 -4.89
CA TYR A 5 -8.45 -19.57 -5.77
C TYR A 5 -7.09 -19.83 -6.45
N ALA A 6 -6.44 -18.79 -6.95
CA ALA A 6 -5.12 -18.90 -7.57
C ALA A 6 -4.07 -19.47 -6.59
N ILE A 7 -4.09 -19.01 -5.35
CA ILE A 7 -3.18 -19.46 -4.29
C ILE A 7 -3.54 -20.88 -3.83
N LYS A 8 -4.79 -21.11 -3.39
CA LYS A 8 -5.17 -22.35 -2.68
C LYS A 8 -5.48 -23.52 -3.59
N ARG A 9 -5.94 -23.28 -4.84
CA ARG A 9 -6.37 -24.32 -5.77
C ARG A 9 -5.42 -24.54 -6.93
N ILE A 10 -4.81 -23.47 -7.46
CA ILE A 10 -3.83 -23.58 -8.55
C ILE A 10 -2.42 -23.77 -7.98
N GLY A 11 -2.16 -23.26 -6.76
CA GLY A 11 -0.88 -23.39 -6.07
C GLY A 11 0.13 -22.29 -6.44
N ILE A 12 -0.32 -21.13 -6.90
CA ILE A 12 0.56 -19.98 -7.14
C ILE A 12 0.93 -19.39 -5.77
N PRO A 13 2.21 -19.33 -5.40
CA PRO A 13 2.64 -18.68 -4.17
C PRO A 13 2.19 -17.23 -4.11
N SER A 14 1.60 -16.80 -2.97
CA SER A 14 1.11 -15.42 -2.78
C SER A 14 2.17 -14.36 -3.05
N ILE A 15 3.42 -14.62 -2.68
CA ILE A 15 4.55 -13.73 -2.92
C ILE A 15 4.78 -13.42 -4.41
N ILE A 16 4.45 -14.35 -5.31
CA ILE A 16 4.54 -14.11 -6.76
C ILE A 16 3.48 -13.09 -7.20
N LEU A 17 2.26 -13.19 -6.67
CA LEU A 17 1.21 -12.22 -6.97
C LEU A 17 1.57 -10.83 -6.42
N MET A 18 2.17 -10.76 -5.22
CA MET A 18 2.68 -9.51 -4.62
C MET A 18 3.80 -8.88 -5.46
N GLU A 19 4.76 -9.67 -5.92
CA GLU A 19 5.81 -9.16 -6.83
C GLU A 19 5.21 -8.57 -8.11
N ASN A 20 4.23 -9.25 -8.70
CA ASN A 20 3.55 -8.76 -9.89
C ASN A 20 2.73 -7.49 -9.59
N ALA A 21 2.10 -7.41 -8.42
CA ALA A 21 1.38 -6.22 -7.98
C ALA A 21 2.34 -5.02 -7.81
N ALA A 22 3.46 -5.22 -7.12
CA ALA A 22 4.47 -4.18 -6.94
C ALA A 22 5.03 -3.68 -8.28
N LEU A 23 5.41 -4.58 -9.18
CA LEU A 23 5.90 -4.23 -10.52
C LEU A 23 4.84 -3.54 -11.38
N ALA A 24 3.58 -3.96 -11.27
CA ALA A 24 2.47 -3.34 -11.98
C ALA A 24 2.19 -1.92 -11.46
N ALA A 25 2.21 -1.71 -10.15
CA ALA A 25 2.03 -0.40 -9.53
C ALA A 25 3.13 0.60 -9.95
N LEU A 26 4.38 0.15 -10.00
CA LEU A 26 5.53 0.99 -10.37
C LEU A 26 5.48 1.54 -11.80
N LYS A 27 4.73 0.94 -12.71
CA LYS A 27 4.53 1.46 -14.07
C LYS A 27 3.84 2.83 -14.09
N HIS A 28 3.10 3.15 -13.03
CA HIS A 28 2.31 4.38 -12.88
C HIS A 28 3.00 5.43 -11.99
N ILE A 29 4.27 5.20 -11.66
CA ILE A 29 5.10 6.17 -10.94
C ILE A 29 6.11 6.78 -11.91
N ASP A 30 6.19 8.10 -11.91
CA ASP A 30 7.24 8.82 -12.64
C ASP A 30 8.58 8.66 -11.92
N LEU A 31 9.31 7.60 -12.27
CA LEU A 31 10.59 7.26 -11.65
C LEU A 31 11.73 8.21 -12.05
N VAL A 32 11.52 9.10 -13.04
CA VAL A 32 12.53 10.07 -13.47
C VAL A 32 12.49 11.32 -12.58
N ASN A 33 11.28 11.83 -12.32
CA ASN A 33 11.10 13.07 -11.56
C ASN A 33 10.92 12.82 -10.07
N ASN A 34 10.43 11.64 -9.66
CA ASN A 34 10.34 11.26 -8.26
C ASN A 34 11.55 10.40 -7.88
N ILE A 35 12.40 10.91 -7.01
CA ILE A 35 13.63 10.22 -6.56
C ILE A 35 13.61 9.89 -5.07
N LYS A 36 12.68 10.47 -4.32
CA LYS A 36 12.53 10.33 -2.89
C LYS A 36 11.11 9.95 -2.50
N TYR A 37 10.98 8.86 -1.79
CA TYR A 37 9.69 8.28 -1.44
C TYR A 37 9.54 8.11 0.08
N THR A 38 8.32 8.25 0.57
CA THR A 38 7.93 7.72 1.88
C THR A 38 6.85 6.67 1.67
N VAL A 39 7.06 5.46 2.17
CA VAL A 39 6.10 4.35 2.09
C VAL A 39 5.45 4.15 3.45
N LEU A 40 4.13 4.30 3.50
CA LEU A 40 3.32 4.03 4.69
C LEU A 40 2.87 2.57 4.66
N VAL A 41 3.27 1.80 5.67
CA VAL A 41 3.12 0.35 5.70
C VAL A 41 2.20 -0.05 6.85
N GLY A 42 1.04 -0.61 6.53
CA GLY A 42 0.13 -1.20 7.51
C GLY A 42 0.41 -2.69 7.74
N PRO A 43 -0.35 -3.34 8.65
CA PRO A 43 -0.05 -4.72 9.08
C PRO A 43 -0.52 -5.81 8.12
N GLY A 44 -1.26 -5.47 7.05
CA GLY A 44 -1.87 -6.42 6.10
C GLY A 44 -1.03 -6.70 4.86
N ASN A 45 -1.68 -7.34 3.87
CA ASN A 45 -1.07 -7.61 2.56
C ASN A 45 -0.74 -6.33 1.80
N ASN A 46 -1.54 -5.28 1.95
CA ASN A 46 -1.25 -3.97 1.35
C ASN A 46 0.08 -3.40 1.84
N GLY A 47 0.39 -3.58 3.14
CA GLY A 47 1.70 -3.25 3.69
C GLY A 47 2.83 -4.10 3.10
N ALA A 48 2.59 -5.38 2.88
CA ALA A 48 3.57 -6.25 2.22
C ALA A 48 3.81 -5.83 0.76
N ASP A 49 2.77 -5.41 0.02
CA ASP A 49 2.90 -4.83 -1.32
C ASP A 49 3.75 -3.54 -1.29
N GLY A 50 3.54 -2.67 -0.27
CA GLY A 50 4.35 -1.47 -0.05
C GLY A 50 5.83 -1.77 0.23
N LEU A 51 6.12 -2.80 1.04
CA LEU A 51 7.49 -3.27 1.28
C LEU A 51 8.11 -3.86 0.01
N ALA A 52 7.35 -4.60 -0.80
CA ALA A 52 7.80 -5.11 -2.10
C ALA A 52 8.16 -3.96 -3.06
N MET A 53 7.29 -2.93 -3.16
CA MET A 53 7.56 -1.72 -3.95
C MET A 53 8.82 -1.00 -3.47
N THR A 54 9.02 -0.88 -2.15
CA THR A 54 10.24 -0.31 -1.56
C THR A 54 11.50 -1.00 -2.08
N ARG A 55 11.51 -2.34 -2.09
CA ARG A 55 12.65 -3.11 -2.61
C ARG A 55 12.94 -2.78 -4.07
N HIS A 56 11.93 -2.65 -4.90
CA HIS A 56 12.10 -2.31 -6.31
C HIS A 56 12.59 -0.86 -6.50
N LEU A 57 12.05 0.10 -5.76
CA LEU A 57 12.49 1.51 -5.81
C LEU A 57 13.98 1.64 -5.45
N LEU A 58 14.43 0.92 -4.40
CA LEU A 58 15.84 0.86 -4.04
C LEU A 58 16.71 0.27 -5.15
N ASN A 59 16.22 -0.77 -5.85
CA ASN A 59 16.92 -1.37 -6.98
C ASN A 59 17.07 -0.42 -8.18
N TYR A 60 16.15 0.54 -8.33
CA TYR A 60 16.27 1.64 -9.30
C TYR A 60 17.18 2.79 -8.82
N GLY A 61 17.72 2.70 -7.62
CA GLY A 61 18.63 3.71 -7.05
C GLY A 61 17.95 4.88 -6.35
N HIS A 62 16.65 4.75 -6.04
CA HIS A 62 15.89 5.78 -5.34
C HIS A 62 16.11 5.74 -3.82
N HIS A 63 15.87 6.88 -3.18
CA HIS A 63 15.84 6.97 -1.71
C HIS A 63 14.41 6.69 -1.21
N VAL A 64 14.29 5.76 -0.26
CA VAL A 64 12.99 5.35 0.27
C VAL A 64 13.03 5.32 1.79
N ASP A 65 12.21 6.14 2.41
CA ASP A 65 11.91 6.09 3.84
C ASP A 65 10.66 5.21 4.05
N VAL A 66 10.70 4.32 5.04
CA VAL A 66 9.57 3.43 5.35
C VAL A 66 9.03 3.73 6.73
N ILE A 67 7.72 3.96 6.82
CA ILE A 67 7.02 4.17 8.09
C ILE A 67 6.04 3.01 8.30
N ILE A 68 6.36 2.15 9.27
CA ILE A 68 5.56 1.00 9.66
C ILE A 68 4.60 1.42 10.78
N LEU A 69 3.31 1.20 10.56
CA LEU A 69 2.24 1.61 11.46
C LEU A 69 1.70 0.43 12.27
N GLY A 70 1.56 0.62 13.58
CA GLY A 70 1.02 -0.37 14.51
C GLY A 70 2.00 -1.48 14.91
N GLY A 71 3.20 -1.51 14.33
CA GLY A 71 4.23 -2.53 14.56
C GLY A 71 4.32 -3.57 13.46
N LEU A 72 5.20 -4.58 13.66
CA LEU A 72 5.46 -5.62 12.67
C LEU A 72 4.31 -6.62 12.58
N SER A 73 3.97 -7.04 11.37
CA SER A 73 2.98 -8.08 11.10
C SER A 73 3.61 -9.48 11.11
N GLU A 74 4.01 -9.95 12.28
CA GLU A 74 4.74 -11.23 12.44
C GLU A 74 3.96 -12.45 11.94
N SER A 75 2.62 -12.39 11.94
CA SER A 75 1.74 -13.44 11.44
C SER A 75 1.60 -13.48 9.92
N ASN A 76 2.11 -12.47 9.21
CA ASN A 76 2.09 -12.40 7.74
C ASN A 76 3.48 -12.77 7.19
N PRO A 77 3.66 -13.98 6.63
CA PRO A 77 4.98 -14.46 6.19
C PRO A 77 5.55 -13.67 5.02
N GLU A 78 4.71 -13.18 4.10
CA GLU A 78 5.15 -12.36 2.97
C GLU A 78 5.65 -11.01 3.44
N TYR A 79 4.90 -10.36 4.36
CA TYR A 79 5.30 -9.13 5.02
C TYR A 79 6.68 -9.28 5.68
N MET A 80 6.86 -10.32 6.49
CA MET A 80 8.12 -10.57 7.19
C MET A 80 9.27 -10.92 6.25
N THR A 81 8.96 -11.51 5.10
CA THR A 81 9.98 -11.78 4.07
C THR A 81 10.53 -10.46 3.52
N TYR A 82 9.66 -9.54 3.09
CA TYR A 82 10.10 -8.23 2.58
C TYR A 82 10.73 -7.37 3.66
N TYR A 83 10.15 -7.34 4.86
CA TYR A 83 10.73 -6.63 6.00
C TYR A 83 12.19 -7.03 6.23
N ARG A 84 12.48 -8.34 6.32
CA ARG A 84 13.85 -8.85 6.55
C ARG A 84 14.80 -8.54 5.38
N ILE A 85 14.30 -8.50 4.16
CA ILE A 85 15.11 -8.10 3.00
C ILE A 85 15.50 -6.63 3.15
N LEU A 86 14.55 -5.73 3.46
CA LEU A 86 14.82 -4.30 3.59
C LEU A 86 15.73 -4.00 4.80
N GLU A 87 15.54 -4.68 5.91
CA GLU A 87 16.43 -4.61 7.08
C GLU A 87 17.88 -4.98 6.72
N ARG A 88 18.07 -6.06 5.96
CA ARG A 88 19.41 -6.48 5.49
C ARG A 88 20.02 -5.53 4.46
N LEU A 89 19.20 -4.81 3.72
CA LEU A 89 19.63 -3.75 2.79
C LEU A 89 19.95 -2.43 3.51
N GLY A 90 19.74 -2.37 4.85
CA GLY A 90 20.05 -1.19 5.66
C GLY A 90 19.07 -0.04 5.48
N VAL A 91 17.82 -0.34 5.10
CA VAL A 91 16.76 0.68 4.97
C VAL A 91 16.37 1.21 6.35
N ASP A 92 16.21 2.53 6.49
CA ASP A 92 15.67 3.13 7.72
C ASP A 92 14.17 2.82 7.84
N LEU A 93 13.84 1.92 8.77
CA LEU A 93 12.48 1.46 9.02
C LEU A 93 11.98 2.13 10.31
N THR A 94 11.26 3.25 10.17
CA THR A 94 10.64 3.96 11.30
C THR A 94 9.34 3.25 11.70
N ILE A 95 9.24 2.84 12.96
CA ILE A 95 8.03 2.17 13.47
C ILE A 95 7.24 3.14 14.35
N LEU A 96 5.99 3.40 13.99
CA LEU A 96 5.06 4.19 14.79
C LEU A 96 3.97 3.31 15.41
N LYS A 97 3.73 3.50 16.70
CA LYS A 97 2.71 2.82 17.50
C LYS A 97 1.90 3.84 18.30
N GLU A 98 0.87 3.37 19.01
CA GLU A 98 0.03 4.22 19.86
C GLU A 98 0.82 4.94 20.98
N ASP A 99 1.93 4.35 21.43
CA ASP A 99 2.81 4.86 22.48
C ASP A 99 4.06 5.58 21.93
N SER A 100 4.14 5.83 20.62
CA SER A 100 5.24 6.60 20.01
C SER A 100 5.28 8.03 20.52
N THR A 101 6.51 8.56 20.66
CA THR A 101 6.74 9.90 21.20
C THR A 101 6.36 11.01 20.20
N LEU A 102 6.22 12.24 20.68
CA LEU A 102 6.05 13.40 19.80
C LEU A 102 7.23 13.57 18.84
N GLU A 103 8.44 13.21 19.26
CA GLU A 103 9.65 13.25 18.43
C GLU A 103 9.54 12.26 17.27
N ASP A 104 9.07 11.02 17.52
CA ASP A 104 8.83 10.02 16.48
C ASP A 104 7.79 10.50 15.47
N MET A 105 6.72 11.12 15.94
CA MET A 105 5.66 11.69 15.10
C MET A 105 6.17 12.85 14.23
N GLU A 106 6.95 13.77 14.80
CA GLU A 106 7.55 14.88 14.04
C GLU A 106 8.60 14.36 13.04
N LYS A 107 9.38 13.34 13.39
CA LYS A 107 10.30 12.65 12.45
C LYS A 107 9.51 12.12 11.25
N ALA A 108 8.44 11.36 11.49
CA ALA A 108 7.61 10.80 10.42
C ALA A 108 7.01 11.87 9.51
N LYS A 109 6.48 12.94 10.09
CA LYS A 109 5.93 14.10 9.36
C LYS A 109 7.00 14.77 8.48
N LEU A 110 8.22 14.89 8.99
CA LEU A 110 9.33 15.45 8.24
C LEU A 110 9.74 14.56 7.07
N LEU A 111 9.75 13.23 7.25
CA LEU A 111 10.02 12.27 6.17
C LEU A 111 8.99 12.42 5.04
N MET A 112 7.69 12.45 5.37
CA MET A 112 6.62 12.66 4.38
C MET A 112 6.81 13.98 3.62
N LYS A 113 7.02 15.10 4.32
CA LYS A 113 7.19 16.42 3.70
C LYS A 113 8.41 16.58 2.79
N ARG A 114 9.42 15.73 2.96
CA ARG A 114 10.64 15.74 2.14
C ARG A 114 10.60 14.81 0.95
N SER A 115 9.51 14.06 0.80
CA SER A 115 9.32 13.13 -0.30
C SER A 115 8.77 13.81 -1.55
N ASP A 116 9.09 13.26 -2.71
CA ASP A 116 8.46 13.63 -3.98
C ASP A 116 7.10 12.93 -4.15
N LEU A 117 6.96 11.76 -3.50
CA LEU A 117 5.75 10.95 -3.52
C LEU A 117 5.61 10.15 -2.22
N ILE A 118 4.40 10.14 -1.65
CA ILE A 118 4.01 9.23 -0.57
C ILE A 118 3.31 8.04 -1.19
N ILE A 119 3.68 6.82 -0.76
CA ILE A 119 3.03 5.57 -1.17
C ILE A 119 2.21 5.07 0.02
N ASP A 120 0.90 4.99 -0.17
CA ASP A 120 -0.06 4.47 0.79
C ASP A 120 -0.24 2.96 0.61
N GLY A 121 0.35 2.19 1.51
CA GLY A 121 0.19 0.76 1.69
C GLY A 121 -0.36 0.39 3.07
N ILE A 122 -1.20 1.26 3.69
CA ILE A 122 -1.68 1.01 5.06
C ILE A 122 -2.76 -0.08 5.05
N PHE A 123 -3.88 0.16 4.38
CA PHE A 123 -5.01 -0.76 4.31
C PHE A 123 -5.45 -0.99 2.87
N GLY A 124 -5.75 -2.25 2.54
CA GLY A 124 -6.36 -2.65 1.27
C GLY A 124 -7.82 -3.06 1.46
N THR A 125 -8.29 -3.97 0.62
CA THR A 125 -9.69 -4.46 0.59
C THR A 125 -10.15 -5.19 1.87
N GLY A 126 -9.25 -5.49 2.79
CA GLY A 126 -9.57 -6.15 4.07
C GLY A 126 -10.08 -5.23 5.17
N LEU A 127 -10.10 -3.91 4.97
CA LEU A 127 -10.58 -2.96 5.96
C LEU A 127 -12.09 -3.10 6.16
N ASN A 128 -12.53 -3.33 7.41
CA ASN A 128 -13.93 -3.57 7.77
C ASN A 128 -14.39 -2.81 9.03
N SER A 129 -13.56 -1.91 9.53
CA SER A 129 -13.83 -1.11 10.73
C SER A 129 -13.27 0.30 10.57
N PRO A 130 -13.80 1.29 11.30
CA PRO A 130 -13.28 2.65 11.25
C PRO A 130 -11.80 2.73 11.60
N VAL A 131 -11.06 3.47 10.78
CA VAL A 131 -9.65 3.81 11.03
C VAL A 131 -9.57 4.68 12.28
N ARG A 132 -8.62 4.40 13.16
CA ARG A 132 -8.43 5.09 14.44
C ARG A 132 -6.96 5.10 14.84
N GLY A 133 -6.64 5.94 15.84
CA GLY A 133 -5.35 5.96 16.52
C GLY A 133 -4.20 6.29 15.60
N ILE A 134 -3.10 5.55 15.69
CA ILE A 134 -1.87 5.82 14.91
C ILE A 134 -2.11 5.81 13.40
N PHE A 135 -3.05 5.00 12.91
CA PHE A 135 -3.39 4.92 11.48
C PHE A 135 -4.13 6.17 11.02
N GLU A 136 -5.10 6.64 11.80
CA GLU A 136 -5.82 7.90 11.55
C GLU A 136 -4.83 9.07 11.53
N TYR A 137 -3.95 9.14 12.54
CA TYR A 137 -2.93 10.18 12.62
C TYR A 137 -1.98 10.16 11.41
N ALA A 138 -1.55 8.98 10.96
CA ALA A 138 -0.67 8.84 9.79
C ALA A 138 -1.36 9.27 8.49
N ILE A 139 -2.64 8.92 8.31
CA ILE A 139 -3.43 9.37 7.15
C ILE A 139 -3.60 10.89 7.16
N ASP A 140 -3.91 11.47 8.31
CA ASP A 140 -4.06 12.92 8.43
C ASP A 140 -2.73 13.64 8.17
N MET A 141 -1.61 13.11 8.66
CA MET A 141 -0.27 13.65 8.34
C MET A 141 0.01 13.62 6.83
N ALA A 142 -0.29 12.51 6.17
CA ALA A 142 -0.09 12.35 4.73
C ALA A 142 -0.96 13.35 3.95
N ASN A 143 -2.25 13.43 4.25
CA ASN A 143 -3.19 14.34 3.61
C ASN A 143 -2.80 15.83 3.79
N ASN A 144 -2.13 16.19 4.90
CA ASN A 144 -1.68 17.55 5.20
C ASN A 144 -0.19 17.80 4.86
N SER A 145 0.44 16.92 4.09
CA SER A 145 1.87 17.04 3.76
C SER A 145 2.16 17.95 2.57
N ASP A 146 1.16 18.27 1.76
CA ASP A 146 1.27 18.92 0.43
C ASP A 146 2.06 18.09 -0.59
N VAL A 147 2.29 16.80 -0.32
CA VAL A 147 2.97 15.83 -1.19
C VAL A 147 1.91 14.96 -1.85
N ARG A 148 2.10 14.65 -3.14
CA ARG A 148 1.20 13.73 -3.86
C ARG A 148 1.20 12.35 -3.21
N ILE A 149 0.02 11.70 -3.23
CA ILE A 149 -0.17 10.39 -2.63
C ILE A 149 -0.59 9.37 -3.68
N PHE A 150 0.14 8.27 -3.72
CA PHE A 150 -0.11 7.10 -4.54
C PHE A 150 -0.63 5.97 -3.65
N SER A 151 -1.86 5.51 -3.88
CA SER A 151 -2.44 4.41 -3.10
C SER A 151 -2.35 3.07 -3.82
N ILE A 152 -1.88 2.07 -3.08
CA ILE A 152 -1.83 0.67 -3.51
C ILE A 152 -3.20 0.04 -3.29
N ASP A 153 -3.76 -0.56 -4.33
CA ASP A 153 -5.02 -1.31 -4.39
C ASP A 153 -6.27 -0.47 -4.12
N ILE A 154 -6.37 0.22 -3.00
CA ILE A 154 -7.46 1.14 -2.63
C ILE A 154 -6.93 2.18 -1.64
N PRO A 155 -7.36 3.46 -1.71
CA PRO A 155 -6.96 4.44 -0.72
C PRO A 155 -7.34 3.99 0.68
N SER A 156 -6.38 3.99 1.59
CA SER A 156 -6.59 3.54 2.96
C SER A 156 -7.71 4.33 3.62
N GLY A 157 -8.64 3.62 4.24
CA GLY A 157 -9.83 4.20 4.85
C GLY A 157 -11.10 4.13 4.00
N ILE A 158 -11.03 3.73 2.72
CA ILE A 158 -12.20 3.52 1.87
C ILE A 158 -12.62 2.04 1.90
N ASP A 159 -13.89 1.79 2.15
CA ASP A 159 -14.48 0.45 2.05
C ASP A 159 -14.56 0.00 0.59
N SER A 160 -13.96 -1.14 0.28
CA SER A 160 -13.78 -1.64 -1.09
C SER A 160 -15.08 -2.01 -1.82
N THR A 161 -16.18 -2.22 -1.10
CA THR A 161 -17.48 -2.60 -1.63
C THR A 161 -18.44 -1.42 -1.69
N THR A 162 -18.56 -0.69 -0.58
CA THR A 162 -19.53 0.40 -0.47
C THR A 162 -19.01 1.75 -0.94
N GLY A 163 -17.68 1.94 -0.93
CA GLY A 163 -17.02 3.21 -1.18
C GLY A 163 -17.11 4.21 -0.02
N LYS A 164 -17.66 3.81 1.11
CA LYS A 164 -17.76 4.70 2.28
C LYS A 164 -16.40 4.90 2.92
N VAL A 165 -16.17 6.13 3.40
CA VAL A 165 -15.03 6.43 4.26
C VAL A 165 -15.29 5.85 5.65
N LEU A 166 -14.36 5.04 6.13
CA LEU A 166 -14.40 4.40 7.44
C LEU A 166 -13.54 5.20 8.44
N GLY A 167 -14.10 6.26 8.99
CA GLY A 167 -13.41 7.21 9.87
C GLY A 167 -12.69 8.29 9.06
N THR A 168 -11.44 8.09 8.72
CA THR A 168 -10.66 8.93 7.79
C THR A 168 -10.21 8.12 6.58
N SER A 169 -9.80 8.80 5.50
CA SER A 169 -9.23 8.15 4.32
C SER A 169 -8.12 8.97 3.69
N VAL A 170 -7.24 8.30 2.99
CA VAL A 170 -6.21 8.92 2.17
C VAL A 170 -6.84 9.64 0.97
N ASN A 171 -6.39 10.86 0.71
CA ASN A 171 -6.73 11.67 -0.48
C ASN A 171 -5.72 11.34 -1.59
N ALA A 172 -5.92 10.22 -2.29
CA ALA A 172 -4.98 9.75 -3.29
C ALA A 172 -5.07 10.53 -4.60
N ASP A 173 -3.91 10.98 -5.12
CA ASP A 173 -3.78 11.54 -6.47
C ASP A 173 -3.77 10.45 -7.54
N THR A 174 -3.26 9.27 -7.20
CA THR A 174 -3.21 8.10 -8.07
C THR A 174 -3.53 6.85 -7.27
N VAL A 175 -4.34 5.98 -7.86
CA VAL A 175 -4.69 4.67 -7.31
C VAL A 175 -4.36 3.59 -8.34
N VAL A 176 -3.60 2.58 -7.96
CA VAL A 176 -3.40 1.40 -8.81
C VAL A 176 -4.03 0.20 -8.12
N THR A 177 -5.14 -0.26 -8.68
CA THR A 177 -5.89 -1.41 -8.17
C THR A 177 -5.61 -2.66 -8.99
N PHE A 178 -5.62 -3.82 -8.35
CA PHE A 178 -5.16 -5.05 -8.96
C PHE A 178 -6.31 -5.94 -9.45
N GLN A 179 -6.11 -6.52 -10.63
CA GLN A 179 -6.92 -7.50 -11.32
C GLN A 179 -8.30 -6.99 -11.74
N PHE A 180 -9.05 -6.33 -10.86
CA PHE A 180 -10.39 -5.80 -11.11
C PHE A 180 -10.61 -4.47 -10.42
N MET A 181 -11.43 -3.62 -11.06
CA MET A 181 -11.95 -2.42 -10.41
C MET A 181 -12.81 -2.82 -9.20
N LYS A 182 -12.49 -2.27 -8.02
CA LYS A 182 -13.31 -2.47 -6.82
C LYS A 182 -14.58 -1.62 -6.90
N GLU A 183 -15.71 -2.15 -6.43
CA GLU A 183 -16.97 -1.40 -6.44
C GLU A 183 -16.87 -0.06 -5.69
N GLY A 184 -16.17 -0.06 -4.56
CA GLY A 184 -15.95 1.15 -3.77
C GLY A 184 -15.15 2.22 -4.50
N LEU A 185 -14.13 1.84 -5.30
CA LEU A 185 -13.42 2.78 -6.17
C LEU A 185 -14.31 3.32 -7.28
N TYR A 186 -15.07 2.45 -7.93
CA TYR A 186 -15.99 2.87 -8.99
C TYR A 186 -17.01 3.90 -8.51
N LYS A 187 -17.53 3.73 -7.29
CA LYS A 187 -18.50 4.65 -6.66
C LYS A 187 -17.89 6.01 -6.30
N ASN A 188 -16.58 6.07 -6.05
CA ASN A 188 -15.85 7.28 -5.66
C ASN A 188 -14.97 7.85 -6.77
N ARG A 189 -15.05 7.35 -8.00
CA ARG A 189 -14.15 7.74 -9.09
C ARG A 189 -14.08 9.24 -9.36
N ASP A 190 -15.17 9.97 -9.09
CA ASP A 190 -15.23 11.42 -9.31
C ASP A 190 -14.58 12.24 -8.16
N LEU A 191 -14.24 11.58 -7.04
CA LEU A 191 -13.61 12.16 -5.86
C LEU A 191 -12.14 11.75 -5.70
N LEU A 192 -11.71 10.72 -6.45
CA LEU A 192 -10.36 10.22 -6.44
C LEU A 192 -9.59 10.75 -7.65
N GLY A 193 -8.26 10.77 -7.55
CA GLY A 193 -7.40 11.07 -8.68
C GLY A 193 -7.44 10.00 -9.78
N GLU A 194 -6.36 9.79 -10.50
CA GLU A 194 -6.31 8.80 -11.57
C GLU A 194 -6.39 7.38 -11.01
N ILE A 195 -7.23 6.52 -11.62
CA ILE A 195 -7.38 5.12 -11.21
C ILE A 195 -6.93 4.21 -12.35
N PHE A 196 -5.97 3.34 -12.07
CA PHE A 196 -5.48 2.31 -12.99
C PHE A 196 -5.84 0.92 -12.49
N VAL A 197 -6.20 0.02 -13.41
CA VAL A 197 -6.49 -1.40 -13.12
C VAL A 197 -5.42 -2.25 -13.77
N GLU A 198 -4.60 -2.91 -12.98
CA GLU A 198 -3.46 -3.70 -13.46
C GLU A 198 -3.66 -5.20 -13.20
N PRO A 199 -3.42 -6.05 -14.21
CA PRO A 199 -3.40 -7.49 -14.00
C PRO A 199 -2.12 -7.89 -13.23
N ILE A 200 -2.28 -8.87 -12.33
CA ILE A 200 -1.19 -9.40 -11.51
C ILE A 200 -0.85 -10.87 -11.84
N SER A 201 -1.05 -11.25 -13.11
CA SER A 201 -0.80 -12.60 -13.65
C SER A 201 -1.69 -13.72 -13.07
N ILE A 202 -2.88 -13.40 -12.60
CA ILE A 202 -3.86 -14.42 -12.23
C ILE A 202 -4.36 -15.14 -13.48
N PRO A 203 -4.27 -16.50 -13.54
CA PRO A 203 -4.69 -17.24 -14.71
C PRO A 203 -6.18 -17.08 -15.01
N LYS A 204 -6.54 -17.00 -16.30
CA LYS A 204 -7.92 -16.92 -16.74
C LYS A 204 -8.79 -18.05 -16.15
N LEU A 205 -8.23 -19.25 -15.97
CA LEU A 205 -8.90 -20.36 -15.32
C LEU A 205 -9.43 -20.00 -13.92
N ALA A 206 -8.64 -19.29 -13.10
CA ALA A 206 -9.07 -18.87 -11.77
C ALA A 206 -10.24 -17.88 -11.85
N ILE A 207 -10.13 -16.92 -12.78
CA ILE A 207 -11.17 -15.91 -13.03
C ILE A 207 -12.47 -16.58 -13.46
N ASP A 208 -12.41 -17.46 -14.45
CA ASP A 208 -13.59 -18.18 -14.99
C ASP A 208 -14.24 -19.11 -13.96
N LYS A 209 -13.48 -19.61 -12.97
CA LYS A 209 -14.02 -20.50 -11.93
C LYS A 209 -14.68 -19.75 -10.78
N VAL A 210 -14.31 -18.52 -10.55
CA VAL A 210 -14.82 -17.72 -9.42
C VAL A 210 -15.94 -16.78 -9.83
N LEU A 211 -15.89 -16.24 -11.06
CA LEU A 211 -16.84 -15.22 -11.54
C LEU A 211 -17.93 -15.77 -12.46
N LYS A 212 -17.95 -17.08 -12.73
CA LYS A 212 -19.03 -17.80 -13.39
C LYS A 212 -19.86 -18.56 -12.38
#